data_e8ef0c186b4008208c52cb55e404ece1
#
_entry.id   e8ef0c186b4008208c52cb55e404ece1
#
_cell.length_a   1.000
_cell.length_b   1.000
_cell.length_c   1.000
_cell.angle_alpha   90.00
_cell.angle_beta   90.00
_cell.angle_gamma   90.00
#
_symmetry.space_group_name_H-M   'P 1'
#
loop_
_entity.id
_entity.type
_entity.pdbx_description
1 polymer ?
#
loop_
_entity_poly.entity_id
_entity_poly.type
_entity_poly.pdbx_seq_one_letter_code
_entity_poly.pdbx_strand_id
1 'polypeptide(L)'
;MKKFIVLTLAVLGLALQSLAAQTSEGPDNHKFHKAVDILDEGGDPKEARKLAYENIKENPKHIDSYLLIAGIDRNEGDYASALGMVEKAMKNNHKNSGFSEALLLWWKGIIYDELGDSRKAVETMERVVTLARKTDKDHLIDMMENLAQFRYDLKEYDESDAVYREMMKIDESTLLPRIGIARNLIARDRFDEALTALEECKKYDKDYSEIYRFQMRAYEGKKEYKKMIDSMMSLYEKCDDADYLDIDKFMRDVKYSVALLKEKIASESDNGLWKAVLAAVYQESHMYPEVVAILSELISEYGLDADLLEERAESYSEMGMTDLALADIDEVIGMCKDGYGAYYYARRSEINRSAGRYAESIADITKFIDRYPTEAYGYYARGWCKELSGDPEGAMADYNDGIDVDENYPYIYLMRGSLYLDRGEKEKAMADFETVVAKDTTAETGSCRHYALNFLGKSDEALEWMQKILELDPNNPGCWYDMACLLSRMGKCDESVAALRTSFEKGYRSFPHIEHDNDLDTVRDREDFKALIQEYSEILLEERGKISNETSDDEKVVSEIGMKKMYGGAYEVPCSVNGLPLKMIFDTGASDVTISSVEASFMLKNGYLTEN
;
A
#
# COMPACT_ATOMS: atom_id res chain seq x y z
N MET A 1 -11.80 -10.39 0.65
CA MET A 1 -13.22 -10.09 0.31
C MET A 1 -13.65 -10.60 -1.06
N LYS A 2 -12.89 -10.42 -2.18
CA LYS A 2 -13.33 -10.90 -3.52
C LYS A 2 -13.41 -12.43 -3.68
N LYS A 3 -12.63 -13.25 -2.95
CA LYS A 3 -12.69 -14.73 -3.05
C LYS A 3 -13.87 -15.37 -2.29
N PHE A 4 -14.43 -14.70 -1.30
CA PHE A 4 -15.71 -15.12 -0.68
C PHE A 4 -16.89 -14.99 -1.65
N ILE A 5 -16.85 -13.99 -2.55
CA ILE A 5 -17.86 -13.80 -3.60
C ILE A 5 -17.85 -14.96 -4.62
N VAL A 6 -16.69 -15.54 -4.91
CA VAL A 6 -16.55 -16.66 -5.87
C VAL A 6 -17.10 -17.98 -5.28
N LEU A 7 -16.87 -18.26 -3.99
CA LEU A 7 -17.47 -19.44 -3.35
C LEU A 7 -19.00 -19.31 -3.22
N THR A 8 -19.50 -18.10 -2.97
CA THR A 8 -20.93 -17.79 -2.92
C THR A 8 -21.61 -17.80 -4.29
N LEU A 9 -20.91 -17.39 -5.34
CA LEU A 9 -21.37 -17.56 -6.72
C LEU A 9 -21.32 -19.01 -7.18
N ALA A 10 -20.34 -19.81 -6.69
CA ALA A 10 -20.28 -21.24 -6.96
C ALA A 10 -21.43 -22.01 -6.29
N VAL A 11 -21.81 -21.67 -5.06
CA VAL A 11 -22.98 -22.26 -4.37
C VAL A 11 -24.29 -21.81 -5.03
N LEU A 12 -24.41 -20.55 -5.46
CA LEU A 12 -25.51 -20.08 -6.32
C LEU A 12 -25.48 -20.76 -7.68
N GLY A 13 -24.30 -20.84 -8.34
CA GLY A 13 -24.13 -21.47 -9.63
C GLY A 13 -24.33 -22.99 -9.61
N LEU A 14 -23.84 -23.70 -8.57
CA LEU A 14 -24.05 -25.14 -8.41
C LEU A 14 -25.50 -25.44 -8.01
N ALA A 15 -26.14 -24.64 -7.16
CA ALA A 15 -27.56 -24.77 -6.85
C ALA A 15 -28.42 -24.46 -8.09
N LEU A 16 -28.09 -23.43 -8.88
CA LEU A 16 -28.82 -23.09 -10.11
C LEU A 16 -28.51 -24.05 -11.26
N GLN A 17 -27.25 -24.56 -11.42
CA GLN A 17 -26.90 -25.50 -12.48
C GLN A 17 -27.42 -26.92 -12.18
N SER A 18 -27.44 -27.39 -10.92
CA SER A 18 -28.04 -28.68 -10.58
C SER A 18 -29.57 -28.63 -10.67
N LEU A 19 -30.19 -27.46 -10.46
CA LEU A 19 -31.61 -27.25 -10.57
C LEU A 19 -32.11 -27.11 -12.01
N ALA A 20 -31.35 -26.44 -12.89
CA ALA A 20 -31.68 -26.36 -14.33
C ALA A 20 -31.76 -27.76 -14.98
N ALA A 21 -31.05 -28.75 -14.42
CA ALA A 21 -31.04 -30.11 -14.91
C ALA A 21 -32.17 -31.01 -14.37
N GLN A 22 -32.89 -30.61 -13.32
CA GLN A 22 -33.91 -31.45 -12.65
C GLN A 22 -35.34 -30.91 -12.68
N THR A 23 -35.58 -29.66 -13.11
CA THR A 23 -36.94 -29.12 -13.17
C THR A 23 -37.66 -29.61 -14.39
N SER A 24 -38.71 -30.40 -14.18
CA SER A 24 -39.64 -30.85 -15.17
C SER A 24 -40.21 -29.69 -16.01
N GLU A 25 -40.17 -29.82 -17.32
CA GLU A 25 -40.82 -28.95 -18.31
C GLU A 25 -42.28 -28.73 -17.92
N GLY A 26 -42.59 -27.57 -17.34
CA GLY A 26 -43.93 -27.07 -17.13
C GLY A 26 -44.03 -25.65 -17.72
N PRO A 27 -45.12 -25.30 -18.41
CA PRO A 27 -45.28 -23.97 -19.04
C PRO A 27 -45.30 -22.80 -18.04
N ASP A 28 -45.33 -23.07 -16.74
CA ASP A 28 -45.52 -22.07 -15.68
C ASP A 28 -44.24 -21.41 -15.13
N ASN A 29 -43.04 -21.78 -15.62
CA ASN A 29 -41.77 -21.28 -15.07
C ASN A 29 -41.05 -20.25 -15.96
N HIS A 30 -41.67 -19.79 -17.02
CA HIS A 30 -41.02 -18.87 -17.98
C HIS A 30 -40.51 -17.57 -17.34
N LYS A 31 -41.24 -17.01 -16.34
CA LYS A 31 -40.82 -15.79 -15.64
C LYS A 31 -39.59 -16.03 -14.75
N PHE A 32 -39.53 -17.20 -14.12
CA PHE A 32 -38.37 -17.59 -13.34
C PHE A 32 -37.13 -17.74 -14.23
N HIS A 33 -37.23 -18.50 -15.33
CA HIS A 33 -36.10 -18.66 -16.25
C HIS A 33 -35.61 -17.33 -16.81
N LYS A 34 -36.56 -16.45 -17.23
CA LYS A 34 -36.21 -15.09 -17.68
C LYS A 34 -35.52 -14.27 -16.59
N ALA A 35 -35.91 -14.43 -15.33
CA ALA A 35 -35.24 -13.75 -14.19
C ALA A 35 -33.81 -14.27 -13.97
N VAL A 36 -33.57 -15.57 -14.15
CA VAL A 36 -32.24 -16.18 -14.11
C VAL A 36 -31.38 -15.69 -15.27
N ASP A 37 -31.92 -15.73 -16.52
CA ASP A 37 -31.21 -15.27 -17.70
C ASP A 37 -30.74 -13.80 -17.56
N ILE A 38 -31.58 -12.92 -16.99
CA ILE A 38 -31.23 -11.52 -16.74
C ILE A 38 -30.00 -11.43 -15.79
N LEU A 39 -29.94 -12.25 -14.75
CA LEU A 39 -28.81 -12.24 -13.80
C LEU A 39 -27.53 -12.83 -14.41
N ASP A 40 -27.66 -13.90 -15.19
CA ASP A 40 -26.54 -14.57 -15.86
C ASP A 40 -25.92 -13.67 -16.94
N GLU A 41 -26.73 -12.83 -17.60
CA GLU A 41 -26.28 -11.83 -18.57
C GLU A 41 -25.78 -10.51 -17.92
N GLY A 42 -25.76 -10.42 -16.59
CA GLY A 42 -25.32 -9.21 -15.87
C GLY A 42 -26.32 -8.04 -15.92
N GLY A 43 -27.62 -8.34 -16.16
CA GLY A 43 -28.70 -7.35 -16.21
C GLY A 43 -29.16 -6.87 -14.84
N ASP A 44 -30.23 -6.04 -14.81
CA ASP A 44 -30.71 -5.38 -13.58
C ASP A 44 -31.34 -6.37 -12.59
N PRO A 45 -30.75 -6.56 -11.38
CA PRO A 45 -31.31 -7.42 -10.34
C PRO A 45 -32.76 -7.05 -9.91
N LYS A 46 -33.14 -5.78 -10.07
CA LYS A 46 -34.51 -5.32 -9.75
C LYS A 46 -35.53 -5.89 -10.71
N GLU A 47 -35.19 -6.02 -12.00
CA GLU A 47 -36.06 -6.63 -13.01
C GLU A 47 -36.19 -8.14 -12.73
N ALA A 48 -35.09 -8.83 -12.48
CA ALA A 48 -35.08 -10.24 -12.10
C ALA A 48 -35.93 -10.50 -10.85
N ARG A 49 -35.76 -9.70 -9.80
CA ARG A 49 -36.56 -9.77 -8.57
C ARG A 49 -38.06 -9.61 -8.84
N LYS A 50 -38.43 -8.64 -9.69
CA LYS A 50 -39.82 -8.42 -10.05
C LYS A 50 -40.44 -9.65 -10.73
N LEU A 51 -39.73 -10.24 -11.68
CA LEU A 51 -40.19 -11.45 -12.40
C LEU A 51 -40.31 -12.65 -11.42
N ALA A 52 -39.38 -12.82 -10.50
CA ALA A 52 -39.46 -13.84 -9.47
C ALA A 52 -40.68 -13.66 -8.53
N TYR A 53 -40.99 -12.42 -8.13
CA TYR A 53 -42.22 -12.13 -7.37
C TYR A 53 -43.51 -12.40 -8.17
N GLU A 54 -43.51 -12.09 -9.47
CA GLU A 54 -44.65 -12.43 -10.34
C GLU A 54 -44.80 -13.95 -10.44
N ASN A 55 -43.70 -14.70 -10.56
CA ASN A 55 -43.75 -16.16 -10.59
C ASN A 55 -44.30 -16.74 -9.28
N ILE A 56 -43.90 -16.20 -8.11
CA ILE A 56 -44.45 -16.61 -6.79
C ILE A 56 -45.96 -16.36 -6.71
N LYS A 57 -46.43 -15.27 -7.27
CA LYS A 57 -47.88 -14.96 -7.31
C LYS A 57 -48.65 -16.01 -8.09
N GLU A 58 -48.11 -16.48 -9.22
CA GLU A 58 -48.74 -17.47 -10.08
C GLU A 58 -48.56 -18.89 -9.54
N ASN A 59 -47.36 -19.16 -8.98
CA ASN A 59 -47.01 -20.46 -8.39
C ASN A 59 -46.38 -20.28 -7.00
N PRO A 60 -47.17 -20.15 -5.95
CA PRO A 60 -46.66 -19.98 -4.55
C PRO A 60 -45.83 -21.15 -4.03
N LYS A 61 -45.82 -22.29 -4.71
CA LYS A 61 -45.03 -23.48 -4.34
C LYS A 61 -43.71 -23.59 -5.11
N HIS A 62 -43.37 -22.64 -5.95
CA HIS A 62 -42.12 -22.61 -6.68
C HIS A 62 -40.99 -22.10 -5.79
N ILE A 63 -40.29 -23.01 -5.12
CA ILE A 63 -39.28 -22.72 -4.11
C ILE A 63 -38.10 -21.91 -4.68
N ASP A 64 -37.66 -22.24 -5.90
CA ASP A 64 -36.55 -21.55 -6.58
C ASP A 64 -36.76 -20.05 -6.66
N SER A 65 -37.98 -19.57 -6.91
CA SER A 65 -38.26 -18.13 -6.97
C SER A 65 -38.06 -17.43 -5.63
N TYR A 66 -38.34 -18.08 -4.51
CA TYR A 66 -38.04 -17.53 -3.19
C TYR A 66 -36.54 -17.48 -2.93
N LEU A 67 -35.80 -18.53 -3.32
CA LEU A 67 -34.36 -18.59 -3.15
C LEU A 67 -33.62 -17.62 -4.10
N LEU A 68 -34.14 -17.41 -5.32
CA LEU A 68 -33.59 -16.40 -6.23
C LEU A 68 -33.69 -15.00 -5.62
N ILE A 69 -34.85 -14.64 -5.06
CA ILE A 69 -35.02 -13.35 -4.37
C ILE A 69 -34.13 -13.28 -3.14
N ALA A 70 -34.04 -14.35 -2.34
CA ALA A 70 -33.15 -14.40 -1.20
C ALA A 70 -31.66 -14.20 -1.59
N GLY A 71 -31.25 -14.77 -2.74
CA GLY A 71 -29.92 -14.57 -3.28
C GLY A 71 -29.66 -13.12 -3.72
N ILE A 72 -30.64 -12.49 -4.38
CA ILE A 72 -30.54 -11.08 -4.78
C ILE A 72 -30.45 -10.18 -3.53
N ASP A 73 -31.34 -10.37 -2.56
CA ASP A 73 -31.39 -9.57 -1.33
C ASP A 73 -30.09 -9.71 -0.53
N ARG A 74 -29.53 -10.94 -0.48
CA ARG A 74 -28.25 -11.23 0.15
C ARG A 74 -27.09 -10.50 -0.53
N ASN A 75 -27.04 -10.50 -1.86
CA ASN A 75 -25.99 -9.81 -2.63
C ASN A 75 -26.07 -8.27 -2.47
N GLU A 76 -27.26 -7.73 -2.23
CA GLU A 76 -27.49 -6.32 -1.92
C GLU A 76 -27.24 -5.99 -0.41
N GLY A 77 -26.92 -6.99 0.41
CA GLY A 77 -26.67 -6.83 1.84
C GLY A 77 -27.96 -6.76 2.69
N ASP A 78 -29.15 -6.97 2.10
CA ASP A 78 -30.42 -7.06 2.84
C ASP A 78 -30.66 -8.48 3.36
N TYR A 79 -29.81 -8.88 4.32
CA TYR A 79 -29.87 -10.21 4.93
C TYR A 79 -31.19 -10.49 5.67
N ALA A 80 -31.83 -9.45 6.20
CA ALA A 80 -33.12 -9.60 6.88
C ALA A 80 -34.24 -9.97 5.88
N SER A 81 -34.29 -9.33 4.72
CA SER A 81 -35.20 -9.68 3.63
C SER A 81 -34.90 -11.09 3.11
N ALA A 82 -33.63 -11.40 2.86
CA ALA A 82 -33.17 -12.72 2.40
C ALA A 82 -33.64 -13.83 3.36
N LEU A 83 -33.46 -13.65 4.68
CA LEU A 83 -33.95 -14.59 5.70
C LEU A 83 -35.46 -14.79 5.62
N GLY A 84 -36.22 -13.70 5.49
CA GLY A 84 -37.67 -13.75 5.33
C GLY A 84 -38.12 -14.53 4.10
N MET A 85 -37.35 -14.45 2.99
CA MET A 85 -37.66 -15.21 1.77
C MET A 85 -37.35 -16.70 1.93
N VAL A 86 -36.24 -17.06 2.59
CA VAL A 86 -35.92 -18.46 2.91
C VAL A 86 -37.00 -19.07 3.83
N GLU A 87 -37.47 -18.32 4.82
CA GLU A 87 -38.56 -18.79 5.71
C GLU A 87 -39.90 -19.00 4.97
N LYS A 88 -40.20 -18.15 3.98
CA LYS A 88 -41.34 -18.36 3.08
C LYS A 88 -41.14 -19.59 2.20
N ALA A 89 -39.93 -19.81 1.68
CA ALA A 89 -39.59 -21.02 0.94
C ALA A 89 -39.84 -22.27 1.81
N MET A 90 -39.32 -22.31 3.02
CA MET A 90 -39.51 -23.42 3.97
C MET A 90 -41.01 -23.70 4.25
N LYS A 91 -41.79 -22.63 4.45
CA LYS A 91 -43.24 -22.77 4.71
C LYS A 91 -44.01 -23.34 3.53
N ASN A 92 -43.56 -23.07 2.30
CA ASN A 92 -44.21 -23.52 1.07
C ASN A 92 -43.57 -24.80 0.49
N ASN A 93 -42.55 -25.36 1.16
CA ASN A 93 -41.88 -26.58 0.71
C ASN A 93 -42.81 -27.79 0.78
N HIS A 94 -42.72 -28.69 -0.19
CA HIS A 94 -43.55 -29.89 -0.30
C HIS A 94 -42.74 -31.06 -0.92
N LYS A 95 -43.25 -32.27 -0.82
CA LYS A 95 -42.53 -33.51 -1.21
C LYS A 95 -41.97 -33.52 -2.65
N ASN A 96 -42.59 -32.79 -3.57
CA ASN A 96 -42.21 -32.76 -4.98
C ASN A 96 -41.49 -31.48 -5.36
N SER A 97 -41.00 -30.69 -4.39
CA SER A 97 -40.30 -29.40 -4.69
C SER A 97 -38.87 -29.58 -5.16
N GLY A 98 -38.29 -30.78 -4.99
CA GLY A 98 -36.87 -31.00 -5.25
C GLY A 98 -35.93 -30.54 -4.12
N PHE A 99 -36.45 -29.83 -3.11
CA PHE A 99 -35.65 -29.31 -2.00
C PHE A 99 -35.77 -30.15 -0.74
N SER A 100 -34.62 -30.54 -0.17
CA SER A 100 -34.56 -31.12 1.16
C SER A 100 -34.74 -30.03 2.24
N GLU A 101 -35.28 -30.43 3.40
CA GLU A 101 -35.30 -29.51 4.56
C GLU A 101 -33.88 -29.10 4.95
N ALA A 102 -32.90 -29.99 4.78
CA ALA A 102 -31.50 -29.70 5.06
C ALA A 102 -30.98 -28.55 4.19
N LEU A 103 -31.28 -28.55 2.89
CA LEU A 103 -30.85 -27.52 1.94
C LEU A 103 -31.42 -26.13 2.29
N LEU A 104 -32.72 -26.08 2.63
CA LEU A 104 -33.34 -24.80 3.02
C LEU A 104 -32.84 -24.27 4.37
N LEU A 105 -32.57 -25.17 5.32
CA LEU A 105 -31.94 -24.77 6.58
C LEU A 105 -30.49 -24.35 6.37
N TRP A 106 -29.79 -24.93 5.42
CA TRP A 106 -28.42 -24.52 5.07
C TRP A 106 -28.39 -23.04 4.62
N TRP A 107 -29.28 -22.64 3.72
CA TRP A 107 -29.45 -21.23 3.34
C TRP A 107 -29.69 -20.34 4.57
N LYS A 108 -30.55 -20.78 5.47
CA LYS A 108 -30.86 -20.04 6.71
C LYS A 108 -29.63 -19.91 7.61
N GLY A 109 -28.83 -20.96 7.72
CA GLY A 109 -27.58 -20.97 8.49
C GLY A 109 -26.56 -19.96 7.97
N ILE A 110 -26.36 -19.93 6.64
CA ILE A 110 -25.46 -18.97 5.97
C ILE A 110 -25.93 -17.52 6.24
N ILE A 111 -27.21 -17.23 6.10
CA ILE A 111 -27.75 -15.88 6.31
C ILE A 111 -27.63 -15.45 7.79
N TYR A 112 -27.75 -16.36 8.75
CA TYR A 112 -27.49 -16.03 10.16
C TYR A 112 -26.04 -15.63 10.41
N ASP A 113 -25.09 -16.27 9.75
CA ASP A 113 -23.68 -15.89 9.84
C ASP A 113 -23.44 -14.48 9.26
N GLU A 114 -24.02 -14.18 8.10
CA GLU A 114 -23.94 -12.86 7.46
C GLU A 114 -24.63 -11.75 8.26
N LEU A 115 -25.66 -12.10 9.04
CA LEU A 115 -26.29 -11.20 10.01
C LEU A 115 -25.45 -10.99 11.28
N GLY A 116 -24.31 -11.69 11.42
CA GLY A 116 -23.45 -11.66 12.60
C GLY A 116 -24.01 -12.49 13.79
N ASP A 117 -25.05 -13.29 13.57
CA ASP A 117 -25.60 -14.18 14.62
C ASP A 117 -24.94 -15.58 14.51
N SER A 118 -23.62 -15.60 14.69
CA SER A 118 -22.81 -16.82 14.53
C SER A 118 -23.26 -17.97 15.42
N ARG A 119 -23.88 -17.69 16.58
CA ARG A 119 -24.42 -18.77 17.45
C ARG A 119 -25.61 -19.46 16.80
N LYS A 120 -26.56 -18.70 16.24
CA LYS A 120 -27.69 -19.30 15.49
C LYS A 120 -27.25 -19.96 14.21
N ALA A 121 -26.21 -19.42 13.55
CA ALA A 121 -25.61 -20.06 12.39
C ALA A 121 -25.14 -21.48 12.72
N VAL A 122 -24.33 -21.65 13.79
CA VAL A 122 -23.85 -22.96 14.25
C VAL A 122 -25.01 -23.88 14.63
N GLU A 123 -25.95 -23.43 15.49
CA GLU A 123 -27.12 -24.25 15.90
C GLU A 123 -27.94 -24.72 14.69
N THR A 124 -28.10 -23.85 13.69
CA THR A 124 -28.81 -24.19 12.46
C THR A 124 -28.03 -25.22 11.65
N MET A 125 -26.71 -25.02 11.50
CA MET A 125 -25.86 -25.93 10.73
C MET A 125 -25.72 -27.32 11.38
N GLU A 126 -25.73 -27.45 12.70
CA GLU A 126 -25.79 -28.74 13.39
C GLU A 126 -27.05 -29.55 13.00
N ARG A 127 -28.19 -28.86 12.92
CA ARG A 127 -29.43 -29.48 12.43
C ARG A 127 -29.31 -29.85 10.94
N VAL A 128 -28.73 -28.97 10.13
CA VAL A 128 -28.47 -29.20 8.69
C VAL A 128 -27.68 -30.50 8.51
N VAL A 129 -26.50 -30.59 9.13
CA VAL A 129 -25.64 -31.79 9.01
C VAL A 129 -26.35 -33.05 9.51
N THR A 130 -27.12 -32.96 10.61
CA THR A 130 -27.90 -34.10 11.15
C THR A 130 -28.95 -34.60 10.15
N LEU A 131 -29.63 -33.69 9.47
CA LEU A 131 -30.63 -34.01 8.45
C LEU A 131 -29.97 -34.51 7.15
N ALA A 132 -28.94 -33.80 6.68
CA ALA A 132 -28.26 -34.10 5.43
C ALA A 132 -27.68 -35.52 5.38
N ARG A 133 -27.19 -36.04 6.50
CA ARG A 133 -26.75 -37.45 6.59
C ARG A 133 -27.80 -38.45 6.14
N LYS A 134 -29.08 -38.12 6.21
CA LYS A 134 -30.19 -38.97 5.84
C LYS A 134 -30.86 -38.61 4.53
N THR A 135 -30.85 -37.33 4.16
CA THR A 135 -31.69 -36.79 3.09
C THR A 135 -30.93 -36.12 1.96
N ASP A 136 -29.66 -35.74 2.18
CA ASP A 136 -28.88 -34.92 1.22
C ASP A 136 -27.39 -35.25 1.35
N LYS A 137 -27.00 -36.44 0.88
CA LYS A 137 -25.62 -36.88 1.00
C LYS A 137 -24.68 -36.16 0.02
N ASP A 138 -25.22 -35.68 -1.07
CA ASP A 138 -24.44 -35.05 -2.14
C ASP A 138 -23.84 -33.72 -1.68
N HIS A 139 -24.55 -32.95 -0.81
CA HIS A 139 -24.08 -31.68 -0.25
C HIS A 139 -23.56 -31.79 1.18
N LEU A 140 -23.49 -33.02 1.73
CA LEU A 140 -23.13 -33.22 3.15
C LEU A 140 -21.76 -32.63 3.50
N ILE A 141 -20.77 -32.80 2.61
CA ILE A 141 -19.39 -32.32 2.83
C ILE A 141 -19.38 -30.79 2.89
N ASP A 142 -20.05 -30.12 1.96
CA ASP A 142 -20.12 -28.65 1.92
C ASP A 142 -20.84 -28.08 3.15
N MET A 143 -21.93 -28.75 3.59
CA MET A 143 -22.64 -28.38 4.80
C MET A 143 -21.79 -28.58 6.07
N MET A 144 -20.98 -29.63 6.13
CA MET A 144 -20.03 -29.87 7.21
C MET A 144 -18.90 -28.85 7.21
N GLU A 145 -18.42 -28.44 6.04
CA GLU A 145 -17.41 -27.41 5.92
C GLU A 145 -17.90 -26.08 6.50
N ASN A 146 -19.12 -25.66 6.14
CA ASN A 146 -19.69 -24.43 6.72
C ASN A 146 -19.86 -24.54 8.26
N LEU A 147 -20.29 -25.69 8.77
CA LEU A 147 -20.36 -25.90 10.22
C LEU A 147 -18.97 -25.75 10.87
N ALA A 148 -17.95 -26.36 10.28
CA ALA A 148 -16.59 -26.27 10.80
C ALA A 148 -16.05 -24.82 10.73
N GLN A 149 -16.37 -24.09 9.64
CA GLN A 149 -16.01 -22.69 9.49
C GLN A 149 -16.69 -21.82 10.55
N PHE A 150 -18.00 -21.93 10.74
CA PHE A 150 -18.73 -21.13 11.73
C PHE A 150 -18.27 -21.40 13.17
N ARG A 151 -17.88 -22.64 13.48
CA ARG A 151 -17.24 -22.97 14.76
C ARG A 151 -15.85 -22.33 14.89
N TYR A 152 -15.07 -22.30 13.80
CA TYR A 152 -13.78 -21.59 13.78
C TYR A 152 -13.98 -20.09 14.10
N ASP A 153 -14.98 -19.44 13.51
CA ASP A 153 -15.26 -18.01 13.70
C ASP A 153 -15.70 -17.71 15.14
N LEU A 154 -16.38 -18.66 15.79
CA LEU A 154 -16.67 -18.64 17.23
C LEU A 154 -15.48 -19.03 18.11
N LYS A 155 -14.30 -19.35 17.54
CA LYS A 155 -13.12 -19.88 18.24
C LYS A 155 -13.35 -21.24 18.94
N GLU A 156 -14.34 -21.98 18.51
CA GLU A 156 -14.63 -23.34 18.96
C GLU A 156 -13.79 -24.35 18.14
N TYR A 157 -12.47 -24.23 18.27
CA TYR A 157 -11.51 -24.93 17.39
C TYR A 157 -11.54 -26.45 17.56
N ASP A 158 -11.79 -26.97 18.77
CA ASP A 158 -11.84 -28.41 19.01
C ASP A 158 -13.07 -29.05 18.38
N GLU A 159 -14.19 -28.35 18.42
CA GLU A 159 -15.44 -28.75 17.77
C GLU A 159 -15.33 -28.64 16.24
N SER A 160 -14.69 -27.60 15.74
CA SER A 160 -14.35 -27.46 14.31
C SER A 160 -13.47 -28.63 13.84
N ASP A 161 -12.41 -28.95 14.58
CA ASP A 161 -11.53 -30.10 14.31
C ASP A 161 -12.31 -31.43 14.31
N ALA A 162 -13.30 -31.58 15.20
CA ALA A 162 -14.12 -32.79 15.26
C ALA A 162 -14.94 -32.99 13.97
N VAL A 163 -15.50 -31.90 13.44
CA VAL A 163 -16.22 -31.92 12.15
C VAL A 163 -15.26 -32.31 11.01
N TYR A 164 -14.11 -31.68 10.94
CA TYR A 164 -13.11 -32.01 9.91
C TYR A 164 -12.62 -33.45 9.98
N ARG A 165 -12.39 -34.01 11.19
CA ARG A 165 -12.04 -35.44 11.34
C ARG A 165 -13.17 -36.37 10.90
N GLU A 166 -14.41 -35.96 11.03
CA GLU A 166 -15.55 -36.72 10.52
C GLU A 166 -15.61 -36.68 8.99
N MET A 167 -15.37 -35.50 8.37
CA MET A 167 -15.28 -35.38 6.91
C MET A 167 -14.20 -36.32 6.34
N MET A 168 -13.02 -36.37 6.99
CA MET A 168 -11.95 -37.30 6.59
C MET A 168 -12.32 -38.79 6.67
N LYS A 169 -13.30 -39.17 7.49
CA LYS A 169 -13.81 -40.57 7.51
C LYS A 169 -14.76 -40.84 6.36
N ILE A 170 -15.39 -39.79 5.80
CA ILE A 170 -16.27 -39.93 4.63
C ILE A 170 -15.42 -40.04 3.36
N ASP A 171 -14.40 -39.17 3.25
CA ASP A 171 -13.43 -39.19 2.15
C ASP A 171 -12.03 -38.91 2.69
N GLU A 172 -11.19 -39.95 2.70
CA GLU A 172 -9.80 -39.85 3.17
C GLU A 172 -8.88 -39.10 2.20
N SER A 173 -9.28 -38.95 0.95
CA SER A 173 -8.45 -38.29 -0.09
C SER A 173 -8.58 -36.77 -0.09
N THR A 174 -9.62 -36.23 0.52
CA THR A 174 -9.89 -34.79 0.49
C THR A 174 -8.89 -34.00 1.35
N LEU A 175 -8.35 -32.92 0.79
CA LEU A 175 -7.38 -32.03 1.45
C LEU A 175 -8.06 -30.98 2.33
N LEU A 176 -9.26 -30.56 1.96
CA LEU A 176 -9.99 -29.48 2.61
C LEU A 176 -10.05 -29.59 4.14
N PRO A 177 -10.49 -30.73 4.75
CA PRO A 177 -10.53 -30.83 6.20
C PRO A 177 -9.15 -30.88 6.86
N ARG A 178 -8.12 -31.39 6.16
CA ARG A 178 -6.74 -31.39 6.67
C ARG A 178 -6.19 -29.96 6.78
N ILE A 179 -6.45 -29.15 5.75
CA ILE A 179 -6.10 -27.72 5.73
C ILE A 179 -6.90 -26.98 6.80
N GLY A 180 -8.19 -27.31 6.99
CA GLY A 180 -9.01 -26.73 8.05
C GLY A 180 -8.45 -26.98 9.46
N ILE A 181 -8.00 -28.22 9.72
CA ILE A 181 -7.32 -28.55 10.99
C ILE A 181 -6.01 -27.76 11.14
N ALA A 182 -5.19 -27.67 10.08
CA ALA A 182 -3.96 -26.89 10.12
C ALA A 182 -4.25 -25.40 10.40
N ARG A 183 -5.29 -24.82 9.80
CA ARG A 183 -5.76 -23.47 10.09
C ARG A 183 -6.15 -23.30 11.57
N ASN A 184 -6.91 -24.25 12.12
CA ASN A 184 -7.31 -24.24 13.53
C ASN A 184 -6.10 -24.33 14.47
N LEU A 185 -5.06 -25.08 14.09
CA LEU A 185 -3.81 -25.16 14.83
C LEU A 185 -3.04 -23.82 14.80
N ILE A 186 -2.98 -23.16 13.65
CA ILE A 186 -2.36 -21.83 13.51
C ILE A 186 -3.08 -20.80 14.38
N ALA A 187 -4.42 -20.82 14.41
CA ALA A 187 -5.22 -19.90 15.23
C ALA A 187 -5.03 -20.11 16.75
N ARG A 188 -4.46 -21.26 17.15
CA ARG A 188 -4.09 -21.60 18.53
C ARG A 188 -2.58 -21.49 18.80
N ASP A 189 -1.82 -20.84 17.91
CA ASP A 189 -0.37 -20.70 17.96
C ASP A 189 0.40 -22.05 18.00
N ARG A 190 -0.22 -23.14 17.55
CA ARG A 190 0.37 -24.48 17.48
C ARG A 190 1.04 -24.70 16.12
N PHE A 191 1.98 -23.83 15.79
CA PHE A 191 2.57 -23.71 14.45
C PHE A 191 3.31 -24.97 14.01
N ASP A 192 4.07 -25.64 14.89
CA ASP A 192 4.83 -26.85 14.52
C ASP A 192 3.91 -28.02 14.14
N GLU A 193 2.79 -28.17 14.84
CA GLU A 193 1.80 -29.19 14.54
C GLU A 193 1.05 -28.85 13.23
N ALA A 194 0.75 -27.58 13.00
CA ALA A 194 0.16 -27.12 11.76
C ALA A 194 1.08 -27.40 10.57
N LEU A 195 2.37 -27.07 10.69
CA LEU A 195 3.37 -27.36 9.64
C LEU A 195 3.50 -28.86 9.36
N THR A 196 3.47 -29.68 10.40
CA THR A 196 3.49 -31.15 10.25
C THR A 196 2.27 -31.64 9.47
N ALA A 197 1.08 -31.14 9.82
CA ALA A 197 -0.16 -31.48 9.11
C ALA A 197 -0.15 -31.02 7.64
N LEU A 198 0.39 -29.83 7.37
CA LEU A 198 0.52 -29.29 6.01
C LEU A 198 1.53 -30.08 5.16
N GLU A 199 2.65 -30.52 5.74
CA GLU A 199 3.59 -31.40 5.05
C GLU A 199 2.96 -32.78 4.72
N GLU A 200 2.08 -33.28 5.57
CA GLU A 200 1.31 -34.49 5.25
C GLU A 200 0.35 -34.29 4.09
N CYS A 201 -0.23 -33.12 3.93
CA CYS A 201 -1.11 -32.79 2.81
C CYS A 201 -0.40 -32.88 1.47
N LYS A 202 0.90 -32.57 1.39
CA LYS A 202 1.72 -32.69 0.16
C LYS A 202 1.82 -34.11 -0.38
N LYS A 203 1.54 -35.14 0.43
CA LYS A 203 1.50 -36.54 -0.03
C LYS A 203 0.28 -36.83 -0.91
N TYR A 204 -0.78 -36.04 -0.77
CA TYR A 204 -2.01 -36.17 -1.55
C TYR A 204 -2.00 -35.27 -2.77
N ASP A 205 -1.63 -34.02 -2.58
CA ASP A 205 -1.43 -33.04 -3.67
C ASP A 205 -0.38 -32.02 -3.24
N LYS A 206 0.80 -32.11 -3.84
CA LYS A 206 1.90 -31.17 -3.59
C LYS A 206 1.68 -29.80 -4.25
N ASP A 207 0.75 -29.70 -5.21
CA ASP A 207 0.50 -28.49 -5.97
C ASP A 207 -0.72 -27.71 -5.46
N TYR A 208 -1.37 -28.19 -4.38
CA TYR A 208 -2.48 -27.49 -3.76
C TYR A 208 -2.04 -26.21 -3.04
N SER A 209 -2.37 -25.07 -3.61
CA SER A 209 -1.85 -23.74 -3.21
C SER A 209 -2.13 -23.38 -1.74
N GLU A 210 -3.26 -23.83 -1.16
CA GLU A 210 -3.62 -23.53 0.23
C GLU A 210 -2.59 -24.10 1.23
N ILE A 211 -1.86 -25.17 0.88
CA ILE A 211 -0.78 -25.70 1.72
C ILE A 211 0.26 -24.59 1.97
N TYR A 212 0.72 -23.95 0.89
CA TYR A 212 1.76 -22.93 0.95
C TYR A 212 1.26 -21.65 1.62
N ARG A 213 0.00 -21.28 1.41
CA ARG A 213 -0.64 -20.15 2.08
C ARG A 213 -0.66 -20.32 3.60
N PHE A 214 -1.01 -21.49 4.09
CA PHE A 214 -1.02 -21.75 5.53
C PHE A 214 0.39 -22.03 6.08
N GLN A 215 1.32 -22.58 5.29
CA GLN A 215 2.73 -22.65 5.69
C GLN A 215 3.31 -21.26 5.90
N MET A 216 3.07 -20.32 4.97
CA MET A 216 3.48 -18.92 5.10
C MET A 216 3.00 -18.32 6.42
N ARG A 217 1.71 -18.47 6.75
CA ARG A 217 1.15 -17.97 8.02
C ARG A 217 1.76 -18.62 9.25
N ALA A 218 2.00 -19.92 9.21
CA ALA A 218 2.62 -20.64 10.32
C ALA A 218 4.07 -20.21 10.55
N TYR A 219 4.86 -20.02 9.48
CA TYR A 219 6.23 -19.52 9.57
C TYR A 219 6.28 -18.06 9.99
N GLU A 220 5.32 -17.22 9.59
CA GLU A 220 5.18 -15.86 10.06
C GLU A 220 4.96 -15.81 11.58
N GLY A 221 4.03 -16.61 12.10
CA GLY A 221 3.80 -16.73 13.54
C GLY A 221 5.02 -17.21 14.33
N LYS A 222 5.84 -18.04 13.73
CA LYS A 222 7.14 -18.49 14.31
C LYS A 222 8.26 -17.48 14.13
N LYS A 223 8.07 -16.42 13.35
CA LYS A 223 9.13 -15.48 12.93
C LYS A 223 10.28 -16.15 12.16
N GLU A 224 10.00 -17.25 11.47
CA GLU A 224 10.94 -17.95 10.59
C GLU A 224 10.82 -17.36 9.17
N TYR A 225 11.24 -16.11 9.00
CA TYR A 225 10.93 -15.26 7.85
C TYR A 225 11.44 -15.82 6.52
N LYS A 226 12.62 -16.45 6.48
CA LYS A 226 13.13 -17.12 5.26
C LYS A 226 12.16 -18.17 4.74
N LYS A 227 11.70 -19.08 5.61
CA LYS A 227 10.75 -20.12 5.22
C LYS A 227 9.37 -19.57 4.88
N MET A 228 8.99 -18.44 5.50
CA MET A 228 7.79 -17.70 5.16
C MET A 228 7.89 -17.18 3.71
N ILE A 229 9.01 -16.56 3.34
CA ILE A 229 9.29 -16.06 1.98
C ILE A 229 9.31 -17.25 0.99
N ASP A 230 9.99 -18.36 1.31
CA ASP A 230 10.00 -19.56 0.46
C ASP A 230 8.59 -20.12 0.22
N SER A 231 7.73 -20.07 1.25
CA SER A 231 6.34 -20.51 1.12
C SER A 231 5.51 -19.55 0.26
N MET A 232 5.77 -18.24 0.35
CA MET A 232 5.16 -17.21 -0.51
C MET A 232 5.57 -17.42 -1.97
N MET A 233 6.87 -17.63 -2.24
CA MET A 233 7.37 -17.93 -3.57
C MET A 233 6.75 -19.20 -4.15
N SER A 234 6.63 -20.24 -3.32
CA SER A 234 5.96 -21.49 -3.73
C SER A 234 4.47 -21.25 -4.03
N LEU A 235 3.80 -20.40 -3.28
CA LEU A 235 2.40 -20.02 -3.54
C LEU A 235 2.26 -19.30 -4.88
N TYR A 236 3.14 -18.33 -5.16
CA TYR A 236 3.21 -17.66 -6.45
C TYR A 236 3.40 -18.67 -7.60
N GLU A 237 4.39 -19.57 -7.51
CA GLU A 237 4.68 -20.57 -8.54
C GLU A 237 3.51 -21.52 -8.82
N LYS A 238 2.65 -21.79 -7.82
CA LYS A 238 1.48 -22.67 -7.98
C LYS A 238 0.25 -21.95 -8.54
N CYS A 239 0.12 -20.65 -8.28
CA CYS A 239 -1.02 -19.87 -8.72
C CYS A 239 -0.75 -19.11 -10.02
N ASP A 240 0.52 -18.88 -10.37
CA ASP A 240 0.98 -18.03 -11.47
C ASP A 240 0.30 -16.65 -11.42
N ASP A 241 0.29 -16.05 -10.20
CA ASP A 241 -0.43 -14.83 -9.91
C ASP A 241 0.43 -13.91 -9.02
N ALA A 242 0.86 -12.79 -9.57
CA ALA A 242 1.74 -11.83 -8.92
C ALA A 242 1.11 -11.19 -7.67
N ASP A 243 -0.22 -11.19 -7.52
CA ASP A 243 -0.92 -10.70 -6.33
C ASP A 243 -0.51 -11.44 -5.04
N TYR A 244 0.17 -12.59 -5.16
CA TYR A 244 0.73 -13.31 -4.01
C TYR A 244 2.13 -12.86 -3.60
N LEU A 245 2.79 -12.02 -4.39
CA LEU A 245 4.10 -11.45 -4.05
C LEU A 245 3.90 -10.19 -3.20
N ASP A 246 4.03 -10.36 -1.90
CA ASP A 246 3.79 -9.31 -0.90
C ASP A 246 5.13 -8.69 -0.48
N ILE A 247 5.33 -7.43 -0.78
CA ILE A 247 6.58 -6.70 -0.48
C ILE A 247 6.84 -6.67 1.03
N ASP A 248 5.80 -6.47 1.87
CA ASP A 248 5.94 -6.49 3.33
C ASP A 248 6.54 -7.81 3.86
N LYS A 249 6.25 -8.91 3.19
CA LYS A 249 6.83 -10.22 3.52
C LYS A 249 8.31 -10.29 3.15
N PHE A 250 8.69 -9.75 1.98
CA PHE A 250 10.11 -9.64 1.60
C PHE A 250 10.89 -8.75 2.57
N MET A 251 10.27 -7.69 3.08
CA MET A 251 10.88 -6.77 4.04
C MET A 251 11.18 -7.40 5.41
N ARG A 252 10.60 -8.56 5.74
CA ARG A 252 10.91 -9.27 7.00
C ARG A 252 12.34 -9.83 7.08
N ASP A 253 12.98 -10.14 5.93
CA ASP A 253 14.41 -10.49 5.82
C ASP A 253 14.96 -9.96 4.48
N VAL A 254 15.25 -8.68 4.42
CA VAL A 254 15.70 -7.97 3.19
C VAL A 254 16.94 -8.65 2.60
N LYS A 255 17.91 -9.02 3.42
CA LYS A 255 19.14 -9.66 2.93
C LYS A 255 18.86 -10.98 2.21
N TYR A 256 17.98 -11.80 2.76
CA TYR A 256 17.57 -13.06 2.13
C TYR A 256 16.76 -12.80 0.86
N SER A 257 15.81 -11.89 0.92
CA SER A 257 14.94 -11.51 -0.20
C SER A 257 15.73 -11.03 -1.40
N VAL A 258 16.68 -10.12 -1.18
CA VAL A 258 17.55 -9.60 -2.25
C VAL A 258 18.39 -10.72 -2.88
N ALA A 259 18.94 -11.63 -2.07
CA ALA A 259 19.72 -12.76 -2.60
C ALA A 259 18.84 -13.69 -3.45
N LEU A 260 17.64 -14.04 -2.97
CA LEU A 260 16.66 -14.88 -3.66
C LEU A 260 16.19 -14.24 -4.98
N LEU A 261 15.82 -12.96 -4.95
CA LEU A 261 15.37 -12.24 -6.14
C LEU A 261 16.47 -12.11 -7.20
N LYS A 262 17.72 -11.87 -6.80
CA LYS A 262 18.86 -11.90 -7.72
C LYS A 262 19.08 -13.28 -8.35
N GLU A 263 18.88 -14.36 -7.60
CA GLU A 263 18.94 -15.73 -8.16
C GLU A 263 17.81 -15.95 -9.17
N LYS A 264 16.59 -15.49 -8.87
CA LYS A 264 15.46 -15.56 -9.81
C LYS A 264 15.70 -14.77 -11.08
N ILE A 265 16.21 -13.54 -10.99
CA ILE A 265 16.59 -12.72 -12.15
C ILE A 265 17.65 -13.43 -13.00
N ALA A 266 18.65 -14.06 -12.38
CA ALA A 266 19.69 -14.78 -13.10
C ALA A 266 19.18 -16.05 -13.80
N SER A 267 18.17 -16.72 -13.25
CA SER A 267 17.58 -17.94 -13.82
C SER A 267 16.46 -17.68 -14.83
N GLU A 268 15.80 -16.53 -14.74
CA GLU A 268 14.64 -16.12 -15.54
C GLU A 268 14.86 -14.71 -16.12
N SER A 269 15.96 -14.53 -16.87
CA SER A 269 16.43 -13.22 -17.33
C SER A 269 15.42 -12.41 -18.15
N ASP A 270 14.50 -13.09 -18.85
CA ASP A 270 13.50 -12.44 -19.70
C ASP A 270 12.24 -12.02 -18.92
N ASN A 271 12.19 -12.29 -17.60
CA ASN A 271 11.06 -11.96 -16.76
C ASN A 271 11.31 -10.67 -15.94
N GLY A 272 10.80 -9.55 -16.43
CA GLY A 272 10.92 -8.24 -15.77
C GLY A 272 10.28 -8.15 -14.39
N LEU A 273 9.34 -9.07 -14.07
CA LEU A 273 8.66 -9.09 -12.76
C LEU A 273 9.64 -9.15 -11.59
N TRP A 274 10.66 -10.03 -11.67
CA TRP A 274 11.62 -10.17 -10.57
C TRP A 274 12.48 -8.92 -10.37
N LYS A 275 12.79 -8.19 -11.46
CA LYS A 275 13.44 -6.89 -11.38
C LYS A 275 12.53 -5.85 -10.71
N ALA A 276 11.24 -5.81 -11.08
CA ALA A 276 10.27 -4.90 -10.47
C ALA A 276 10.08 -5.19 -8.97
N VAL A 277 9.93 -6.46 -8.58
CA VAL A 277 9.85 -6.85 -7.16
C VAL A 277 11.12 -6.48 -6.40
N LEU A 278 12.30 -6.66 -7.00
CA LEU A 278 13.58 -6.29 -6.38
C LEU A 278 13.72 -4.77 -6.25
N ALA A 279 13.26 -4.01 -7.25
CA ALA A 279 13.22 -2.55 -7.16
C ALA A 279 12.33 -2.08 -6.01
N ALA A 280 11.12 -2.67 -5.86
CA ALA A 280 10.22 -2.36 -4.75
C ALA A 280 10.84 -2.70 -3.38
N VAL A 281 11.53 -3.85 -3.25
CA VAL A 281 12.25 -4.19 -2.01
C VAL A 281 13.37 -3.20 -1.71
N TYR A 282 14.09 -2.74 -2.72
CA TYR A 282 15.12 -1.71 -2.55
C TYR A 282 14.52 -0.34 -2.21
N GLN A 283 13.38 0.02 -2.82
CA GLN A 283 12.66 1.26 -2.54
C GLN A 283 12.22 1.31 -1.08
N GLU A 284 11.56 0.27 -0.58
CA GLU A 284 11.15 0.15 0.82
C GLU A 284 12.35 0.07 1.78
N SER A 285 13.53 -0.32 1.28
CA SER A 285 14.79 -0.34 2.03
C SER A 285 15.57 0.97 1.91
N HIS A 286 15.05 1.97 1.19
CA HIS A 286 15.69 3.25 0.88
C HIS A 286 17.08 3.12 0.22
N MET A 287 17.25 2.06 -0.59
CA MET A 287 18.47 1.77 -1.35
C MET A 287 18.35 2.38 -2.75
N TYR A 288 18.22 3.69 -2.80
CA TYR A 288 17.87 4.45 -4.01
C TYR A 288 18.84 4.27 -5.20
N PRO A 289 20.17 4.14 -5.01
CA PRO A 289 21.06 3.82 -6.13
C PRO A 289 20.73 2.51 -6.85
N GLU A 290 20.39 1.48 -6.08
CA GLU A 290 20.00 0.17 -6.57
C GLU A 290 18.64 0.22 -7.27
N VAL A 291 17.70 1.02 -6.77
CA VAL A 291 16.40 1.27 -7.41
C VAL A 291 16.62 1.90 -8.79
N VAL A 292 17.39 2.99 -8.84
CA VAL A 292 17.68 3.70 -10.10
C VAL A 292 18.31 2.78 -11.12
N ALA A 293 19.28 1.94 -10.71
CA ALA A 293 19.94 1.00 -11.63
C ALA A 293 18.93 0.03 -12.26
N ILE A 294 18.10 -0.62 -11.42
CA ILE A 294 17.11 -1.61 -11.89
C ILE A 294 16.02 -0.96 -12.75
N LEU A 295 15.47 0.18 -12.32
CA LEU A 295 14.44 0.87 -13.09
C LEU A 295 14.98 1.36 -14.44
N SER A 296 16.25 1.80 -14.50
CA SER A 296 16.89 2.19 -15.75
C SER A 296 17.06 1.00 -16.70
N GLU A 297 17.41 -0.19 -16.18
CA GLU A 297 17.42 -1.42 -16.98
C GLU A 297 16.02 -1.76 -17.50
N LEU A 298 14.98 -1.75 -16.64
CA LEU A 298 13.61 -2.04 -17.05
C LEU A 298 13.11 -1.08 -18.13
N ILE A 299 13.37 0.22 -17.97
CA ILE A 299 13.02 1.24 -18.97
C ILE A 299 13.76 0.98 -20.30
N SER A 300 15.03 0.58 -20.23
CA SER A 300 15.79 0.24 -21.45
C SER A 300 15.28 -1.01 -22.16
N GLU A 301 14.83 -2.01 -21.42
CA GLU A 301 14.38 -3.30 -21.96
C GLU A 301 12.93 -3.23 -22.48
N TYR A 302 12.03 -2.57 -21.76
CA TYR A 302 10.59 -2.59 -22.02
C TYR A 302 10.05 -1.27 -22.58
N GLY A 303 10.84 -0.20 -22.56
CA GLY A 303 10.44 1.13 -22.99
C GLY A 303 9.99 2.03 -21.84
N LEU A 304 9.61 3.26 -22.20
CA LEU A 304 9.13 4.25 -21.23
C LEU A 304 7.76 3.85 -20.67
N ASP A 305 7.68 3.80 -19.36
CA ASP A 305 6.46 3.54 -18.59
C ASP A 305 6.32 4.60 -17.49
N ALA A 306 5.10 5.10 -17.26
CA ALA A 306 4.88 6.21 -16.35
C ALA A 306 5.18 5.86 -14.90
N ASP A 307 4.85 4.64 -14.47
CA ASP A 307 5.06 4.19 -13.10
C ASP A 307 6.56 3.99 -12.82
N LEU A 308 7.29 3.38 -13.77
CA LEU A 308 8.75 3.21 -13.65
C LEU A 308 9.51 4.54 -13.62
N LEU A 309 9.06 5.53 -14.44
CA LEU A 309 9.65 6.86 -14.45
C LEU A 309 9.33 7.63 -13.16
N GLU A 310 8.10 7.52 -12.62
CA GLU A 310 7.72 8.16 -11.36
C GLU A 310 8.56 7.62 -10.19
N GLU A 311 8.67 6.29 -10.05
CA GLU A 311 9.49 5.65 -9.01
C GLU A 311 10.96 6.03 -9.12
N ARG A 312 11.51 6.12 -10.36
CA ARG A 312 12.89 6.54 -10.57
C ARG A 312 13.08 8.03 -10.25
N ALA A 313 12.13 8.87 -10.60
CA ALA A 313 12.14 10.29 -10.24
C ALA A 313 12.12 10.51 -8.73
N GLU A 314 11.32 9.74 -8.00
CA GLU A 314 11.31 9.77 -6.54
C GLU A 314 12.71 9.42 -5.99
N SER A 315 13.30 8.32 -6.45
CA SER A 315 14.63 7.90 -6.04
C SER A 315 15.72 8.95 -6.35
N TYR A 316 15.65 9.58 -7.53
CA TYR A 316 16.52 10.72 -7.85
C TYR A 316 16.30 11.91 -6.92
N SER A 317 15.06 12.21 -6.59
CA SER A 317 14.70 13.32 -5.67
C SER A 317 15.26 13.08 -4.28
N GLU A 318 15.10 11.87 -3.74
CA GLU A 318 15.63 11.48 -2.43
C GLU A 318 17.16 11.58 -2.36
N MET A 319 17.82 11.32 -3.47
CA MET A 319 19.28 11.51 -3.59
C MET A 319 19.67 12.96 -3.92
N GLY A 320 18.71 13.89 -4.03
CA GLY A 320 18.96 15.28 -4.42
C GLY A 320 19.47 15.46 -5.85
N MET A 321 19.21 14.51 -6.74
CA MET A 321 19.51 14.58 -8.18
C MET A 321 18.34 15.25 -8.92
N THR A 322 18.02 16.48 -8.53
CA THR A 322 16.82 17.23 -8.91
C THR A 322 16.57 17.27 -10.41
N ASP A 323 17.61 17.53 -11.21
CA ASP A 323 17.42 17.69 -12.66
C ASP A 323 17.04 16.36 -13.34
N LEU A 324 17.53 15.22 -12.86
CA LEU A 324 17.14 13.90 -13.34
C LEU A 324 15.72 13.56 -12.90
N ALA A 325 15.37 13.86 -11.65
CA ALA A 325 14.01 13.67 -11.13
C ALA A 325 12.99 14.48 -11.95
N LEU A 326 13.30 15.74 -12.24
CA LEU A 326 12.45 16.60 -13.06
C LEU A 326 12.34 16.10 -14.51
N ALA A 327 13.43 15.58 -15.10
CA ALA A 327 13.40 15.04 -16.45
C ALA A 327 12.44 13.84 -16.55
N ASP A 328 12.48 12.91 -15.61
CA ASP A 328 11.58 11.77 -15.57
C ASP A 328 10.10 12.20 -15.36
N ILE A 329 9.82 13.08 -14.42
CA ILE A 329 8.45 13.58 -14.19
C ILE A 329 7.93 14.40 -15.37
N ASP A 330 8.79 15.18 -16.05
CA ASP A 330 8.40 15.90 -17.27
C ASP A 330 8.01 14.96 -18.40
N GLU A 331 8.71 13.83 -18.54
CA GLU A 331 8.35 12.79 -19.51
C GLU A 331 7.00 12.17 -19.16
N VAL A 332 6.75 11.82 -17.87
CA VAL A 332 5.46 11.31 -17.39
C VAL A 332 4.33 12.29 -17.69
N ILE A 333 4.52 13.58 -17.40
CA ILE A 333 3.54 14.62 -17.72
C ILE A 333 3.26 14.68 -19.22
N GLY A 334 4.30 14.53 -20.05
CA GLY A 334 4.20 14.47 -21.51
C GLY A 334 3.44 13.25 -22.03
N MET A 335 3.51 12.12 -21.35
CA MET A 335 2.78 10.88 -21.68
C MET A 335 1.28 10.97 -21.32
N CYS A 336 0.91 11.81 -20.36
CA CYS A 336 -0.48 11.92 -19.88
C CYS A 336 -1.37 12.58 -20.93
N LYS A 337 -2.37 11.84 -21.42
CA LYS A 337 -3.45 12.35 -22.25
C LYS A 337 -4.63 12.75 -21.36
N ASP A 338 -5.02 14.04 -21.44
CA ASP A 338 -6.29 14.56 -20.90
C ASP A 338 -6.58 14.31 -19.40
N GLY A 339 -6.11 15.20 -18.54
CA GLY A 339 -6.67 15.41 -17.19
C GLY A 339 -6.05 14.60 -16.04
N TYR A 340 -5.39 13.48 -16.29
CA TYR A 340 -4.70 12.71 -15.25
C TYR A 340 -3.33 13.29 -14.86
N GLY A 341 -2.75 14.15 -15.67
CA GLY A 341 -1.45 14.79 -15.43
C GLY A 341 -1.39 15.72 -14.22
N ALA A 342 -2.53 16.10 -13.62
CA ALA A 342 -2.55 17.02 -12.48
C ALA A 342 -1.88 16.43 -11.23
N TYR A 343 -1.94 15.12 -11.00
CA TYR A 343 -1.24 14.45 -9.91
C TYR A 343 0.29 14.60 -10.06
N TYR A 344 0.82 14.44 -11.26
CA TYR A 344 2.25 14.56 -11.53
C TYR A 344 2.75 16.02 -11.41
N TYR A 345 1.88 17.02 -11.59
CA TYR A 345 2.23 18.40 -11.22
C TYR A 345 2.42 18.56 -9.69
N ALA A 346 1.65 17.85 -8.87
CA ALA A 346 1.88 17.84 -7.43
C ALA A 346 3.23 17.19 -7.09
N ARG A 347 3.57 16.06 -7.72
CA ARG A 347 4.88 15.40 -7.55
C ARG A 347 6.02 16.31 -8.01
N ARG A 348 5.91 16.96 -9.17
CA ARG A 348 6.92 17.91 -9.64
C ARG A 348 7.05 19.13 -8.74
N SER A 349 5.95 19.58 -8.15
CA SER A 349 5.94 20.63 -7.13
C SER A 349 6.76 20.25 -5.90
N GLU A 350 6.65 19.00 -5.41
CA GLU A 350 7.44 18.50 -4.28
C GLU A 350 8.94 18.50 -4.60
N ILE A 351 9.33 17.99 -5.77
CA ILE A 351 10.72 17.99 -6.24
C ILE A 351 11.25 19.43 -6.32
N ASN A 352 10.49 20.35 -6.91
CA ASN A 352 10.89 21.75 -7.03
C ASN A 352 11.00 22.43 -5.64
N ARG A 353 10.07 22.13 -4.72
CA ARG A 353 10.11 22.66 -3.35
C ARG A 353 11.37 22.17 -2.62
N SER A 354 11.67 20.89 -2.67
CA SER A 354 12.87 20.30 -2.05
C SER A 354 14.17 20.87 -2.59
N ALA A 355 14.16 21.34 -3.86
CA ALA A 355 15.28 22.00 -4.51
C ALA A 355 15.29 23.53 -4.30
N GLY A 356 14.39 24.11 -3.51
CA GLY A 356 14.29 25.54 -3.29
C GLY A 356 13.70 26.32 -4.49
N ARG A 357 13.15 25.64 -5.50
CA ARG A 357 12.54 26.26 -6.69
C ARG A 357 11.06 26.59 -6.40
N TYR A 358 10.84 27.49 -5.44
CA TYR A 358 9.49 27.73 -4.88
C TYR A 358 8.52 28.31 -5.90
N ALA A 359 8.97 29.15 -6.83
CA ALA A 359 8.09 29.75 -7.85
C ALA A 359 7.52 28.68 -8.80
N GLU A 360 8.36 27.75 -9.24
CA GLU A 360 7.98 26.63 -10.09
C GLU A 360 7.06 25.67 -9.32
N SER A 361 7.39 25.40 -8.06
CA SER A 361 6.57 24.58 -7.17
C SER A 361 5.16 25.17 -7.00
N ILE A 362 5.02 26.48 -6.72
CA ILE A 362 3.74 27.16 -6.60
C ILE A 362 2.94 27.08 -7.91
N ALA A 363 3.62 27.25 -9.06
CA ALA A 363 2.95 27.16 -10.36
C ALA A 363 2.37 25.76 -10.62
N ASP A 364 3.11 24.70 -10.27
CA ASP A 364 2.68 23.32 -10.48
C ASP A 364 1.57 22.92 -9.50
N ILE A 365 1.71 23.21 -8.21
CA ILE A 365 0.67 22.86 -7.24
C ILE A 365 -0.63 23.66 -7.47
N THR A 366 -0.55 24.85 -8.11
CA THR A 366 -1.74 25.59 -8.52
C THR A 366 -2.51 24.83 -9.61
N LYS A 367 -1.83 24.19 -10.58
CA LYS A 367 -2.49 23.34 -11.59
C LYS A 367 -3.17 22.13 -10.95
N PHE A 368 -2.58 21.56 -9.88
CA PHE A 368 -3.22 20.50 -9.10
C PHE A 368 -4.50 21.00 -8.42
N ILE A 369 -4.47 22.16 -7.75
CA ILE A 369 -5.64 22.77 -7.10
C ILE A 369 -6.74 23.09 -8.14
N ASP A 370 -6.38 23.63 -9.30
CA ASP A 370 -7.33 23.94 -10.37
C ASP A 370 -8.11 22.68 -10.82
N ARG A 371 -7.48 21.52 -10.76
CA ARG A 371 -8.10 20.25 -11.16
C ARG A 371 -8.83 19.57 -10.00
N TYR A 372 -8.28 19.67 -8.79
CA TYR A 372 -8.77 19.03 -7.56
C TYR A 372 -8.98 20.08 -6.46
N PRO A 373 -9.95 21.01 -6.62
CA PRO A 373 -10.14 22.09 -5.66
C PRO A 373 -10.69 21.65 -4.29
N THR A 374 -11.08 20.39 -4.16
CA THR A 374 -11.57 19.78 -2.91
C THR A 374 -10.48 19.00 -2.16
N GLU A 375 -9.24 19.04 -2.63
CA GLU A 375 -8.11 18.36 -1.99
C GLU A 375 -7.32 19.35 -1.13
N ALA A 376 -7.46 19.24 0.18
CA ALA A 376 -6.79 20.13 1.16
C ALA A 376 -5.27 20.10 1.05
N TYR A 377 -4.69 18.96 0.62
CA TYR A 377 -3.26 18.81 0.36
C TYR A 377 -2.72 19.90 -0.59
N GLY A 378 -3.43 20.23 -1.65
CA GLY A 378 -2.99 21.27 -2.60
C GLY A 378 -2.79 22.62 -1.94
N TYR A 379 -3.72 23.05 -1.11
CA TYR A 379 -3.64 24.31 -0.37
C TYR A 379 -2.54 24.28 0.69
N TYR A 380 -2.41 23.17 1.41
CA TYR A 380 -1.29 22.93 2.34
C TYR A 380 0.06 23.11 1.64
N ALA A 381 0.28 22.40 0.54
CA ALA A 381 1.55 22.40 -0.18
C ALA A 381 1.87 23.77 -0.78
N ARG A 382 0.87 24.49 -1.34
CA ARG A 382 1.04 25.83 -1.87
C ARG A 382 1.34 26.85 -0.77
N GLY A 383 0.61 26.76 0.34
CA GLY A 383 0.84 27.62 1.52
C GLY A 383 2.26 27.45 2.05
N TRP A 384 2.73 26.22 2.17
CA TRP A 384 4.10 25.94 2.60
C TRP A 384 5.15 26.52 1.66
N CYS A 385 4.99 26.35 0.34
CA CYS A 385 5.90 26.98 -0.63
C CYS A 385 5.89 28.50 -0.58
N LYS A 386 4.73 29.13 -0.36
CA LYS A 386 4.62 30.59 -0.18
C LYS A 386 5.35 31.05 1.08
N GLU A 387 5.20 30.32 2.19
CA GLU A 387 5.91 30.63 3.43
C GLU A 387 7.43 30.57 3.22
N LEU A 388 7.95 29.49 2.62
CA LEU A 388 9.37 29.33 2.29
C LEU A 388 9.87 30.39 1.29
N SER A 389 9.02 30.92 0.42
CA SER A 389 9.36 31.99 -0.54
C SER A 389 9.23 33.40 0.05
N GLY A 390 8.82 33.53 1.33
CA GLY A 390 8.68 34.81 2.01
C GLY A 390 7.33 35.54 1.78
N ASP A 391 6.26 34.79 1.43
CA ASP A 391 4.89 35.29 1.35
C ASP A 391 4.00 34.68 2.45
N PRO A 392 4.17 35.08 3.73
CA PRO A 392 3.40 34.54 4.84
C PRO A 392 1.91 34.93 4.81
N GLU A 393 1.54 36.00 4.12
CA GLU A 393 0.14 36.39 3.97
C GLU A 393 -0.57 35.50 2.97
N GLY A 394 0.08 35.20 1.85
CA GLY A 394 -0.41 34.23 0.88
C GLY A 394 -0.48 32.80 1.44
N ALA A 395 0.47 32.42 2.30
CA ALA A 395 0.44 31.14 3.01
C ALA A 395 -0.76 31.05 3.96
N MET A 396 -1.00 32.09 4.77
CA MET A 396 -2.15 32.16 5.67
C MET A 396 -3.50 32.04 4.93
N ALA A 397 -3.61 32.65 3.75
CA ALA A 397 -4.81 32.54 2.93
C ALA A 397 -5.02 31.08 2.47
N ASP A 398 -3.97 30.43 1.95
CA ASP A 398 -4.04 29.04 1.51
C ASP A 398 -4.38 28.08 2.67
N TYR A 399 -3.79 28.27 3.85
CA TYR A 399 -4.13 27.44 5.01
C TYR A 399 -5.59 27.60 5.44
N ASN A 400 -6.15 28.81 5.39
CA ASN A 400 -7.57 29.02 5.68
C ASN A 400 -8.46 28.37 4.62
N ASP A 401 -8.16 28.55 3.32
CA ASP A 401 -8.90 27.93 2.23
C ASP A 401 -8.85 26.38 2.34
N GLY A 402 -7.70 25.82 2.70
CA GLY A 402 -7.56 24.38 2.89
C GLY A 402 -8.36 23.83 4.08
N ILE A 403 -8.47 24.58 5.18
CA ILE A 403 -9.34 24.22 6.32
C ILE A 403 -10.81 24.28 5.93
N ASP A 404 -11.21 25.26 5.10
CA ASP A 404 -12.58 25.35 4.59
C ASP A 404 -12.93 24.16 3.67
N VAL A 405 -11.93 23.59 3.00
CA VAL A 405 -12.06 22.40 2.14
C VAL A 405 -12.14 21.12 2.97
N ASP A 406 -11.20 20.91 3.89
CA ASP A 406 -11.19 19.76 4.80
C ASP A 406 -10.70 20.17 6.18
N GLU A 407 -11.65 20.35 7.10
CA GLU A 407 -11.35 20.67 8.50
C GLU A 407 -10.61 19.55 9.25
N ASN A 408 -10.50 18.33 8.68
CA ASN A 408 -9.86 17.19 9.32
C ASN A 408 -8.41 16.95 8.86
N TYR A 409 -7.85 17.81 8.02
CA TYR A 409 -6.46 17.70 7.58
C TYR A 409 -5.50 18.36 8.58
N PRO A 410 -4.81 17.60 9.46
CA PRO A 410 -4.13 18.16 10.63
C PRO A 410 -2.89 19.00 10.27
N TYR A 411 -2.18 18.67 9.19
CA TYR A 411 -0.98 19.42 8.76
C TYR A 411 -1.24 20.90 8.52
N ILE A 412 -2.43 21.28 8.04
CA ILE A 412 -2.76 22.69 7.80
C ILE A 412 -2.81 23.47 9.11
N TYR A 413 -3.37 22.89 10.16
CA TYR A 413 -3.39 23.52 11.49
C TYR A 413 -1.98 23.61 12.08
N LEU A 414 -1.12 22.59 11.85
CA LEU A 414 0.26 22.65 12.28
C LEU A 414 0.98 23.84 11.66
N MET A 415 0.92 23.99 10.33
CA MET A 415 1.59 25.07 9.60
C MET A 415 0.99 26.43 9.94
N ARG A 416 -0.33 26.56 10.01
CA ARG A 416 -0.98 27.81 10.41
C ARG A 416 -0.64 28.20 11.85
N GLY A 417 -0.56 27.23 12.75
CA GLY A 417 -0.15 27.43 14.14
C GLY A 417 1.29 27.92 14.23
N SER A 418 2.22 27.36 13.46
CA SER A 418 3.60 27.84 13.35
C SER A 418 3.64 29.31 12.88
N LEU A 419 2.91 29.62 11.82
CA LEU A 419 2.83 30.98 11.28
C LEU A 419 2.20 31.98 12.27
N TYR A 420 1.24 31.54 13.10
CA TYR A 420 0.72 32.38 14.21
C TYR A 420 1.79 32.62 15.29
N LEU A 421 2.67 31.67 15.59
CA LEU A 421 3.79 31.88 16.53
C LEU A 421 4.74 32.93 16.01
N ASP A 422 5.11 32.88 14.74
CA ASP A 422 6.00 33.86 14.10
C ASP A 422 5.42 35.29 14.13
N ARG A 423 4.09 35.41 14.09
CA ARG A 423 3.36 36.67 14.24
C ARG A 423 3.16 37.10 15.69
N GLY A 424 3.58 36.30 16.66
CA GLY A 424 3.36 36.53 18.09
C GLY A 424 1.93 36.29 18.57
N GLU A 425 1.07 35.65 17.76
CA GLU A 425 -0.34 35.35 18.05
C GLU A 425 -0.47 34.03 18.80
N LYS A 426 0.17 33.95 19.97
CA LYS A 426 0.38 32.72 20.73
C LYS A 426 -0.90 31.95 21.04
N GLU A 427 -1.98 32.63 21.42
CA GLU A 427 -3.25 32.01 21.78
C GLU A 427 -3.87 31.27 20.59
N LYS A 428 -3.78 31.84 19.38
CA LYS A 428 -4.26 31.18 18.15
C LYS A 428 -3.39 29.99 17.79
N ALA A 429 -2.08 30.14 17.89
CA ALA A 429 -1.14 29.05 17.66
C ALA A 429 -1.43 27.84 18.56
N MET A 430 -1.61 28.08 19.86
CA MET A 430 -1.92 26.99 20.81
C MET A 430 -3.25 26.30 20.46
N ALA A 431 -4.28 27.05 20.05
CA ALA A 431 -5.56 26.48 19.64
C ALA A 431 -5.43 25.60 18.40
N ASP A 432 -4.61 26.00 17.42
CA ASP A 432 -4.34 25.19 16.23
C ASP A 432 -3.57 23.91 16.60
N PHE A 433 -2.54 23.97 17.44
CA PHE A 433 -1.81 22.79 17.90
C PHE A 433 -2.69 21.83 18.72
N GLU A 434 -3.58 22.33 19.56
CA GLU A 434 -4.58 21.51 20.25
C GLU A 434 -5.51 20.82 19.26
N THR A 435 -5.85 21.49 18.16
CA THR A 435 -6.66 20.91 17.08
C THR A 435 -5.90 19.78 16.38
N VAL A 436 -4.62 19.94 16.09
CA VAL A 436 -3.78 18.84 15.56
C VAL A 436 -3.82 17.63 16.49
N VAL A 437 -3.58 17.85 17.79
CA VAL A 437 -3.60 16.76 18.79
C VAL A 437 -4.95 16.07 18.87
N ALA A 438 -6.05 16.80 18.67
CA ALA A 438 -7.40 16.22 18.70
C ALA A 438 -7.75 15.42 17.44
N LYS A 439 -7.25 15.84 16.27
CA LYS A 439 -7.59 15.25 14.96
C LYS A 439 -6.62 14.14 14.54
N ASP A 440 -5.34 14.29 14.82
CA ASP A 440 -4.30 13.30 14.52
C ASP A 440 -4.20 12.29 15.67
N THR A 441 -4.97 11.21 15.57
CA THR A 441 -5.14 10.23 16.67
C THR A 441 -4.48 8.88 16.38
N THR A 442 -3.95 8.66 15.16
CA THR A 442 -3.30 7.42 14.74
C THR A 442 -1.79 7.62 14.69
N ALA A 443 -1.06 6.78 15.41
CA ALA A 443 0.40 6.77 15.32
C ALA A 443 0.80 6.03 14.03
N GLU A 444 1.18 6.80 13.01
CA GLU A 444 1.64 6.30 11.71
C GLU A 444 2.71 7.24 11.15
N THR A 445 3.41 6.84 10.10
CA THR A 445 4.53 7.59 9.52
C THR A 445 4.13 8.99 9.04
N GLY A 446 2.87 9.19 8.65
CA GLY A 446 2.32 10.49 8.26
C GLY A 446 1.77 11.32 9.42
N SER A 447 1.98 10.95 10.70
CA SER A 447 1.48 11.72 11.84
C SER A 447 2.31 12.97 12.10
N CYS A 448 1.63 14.10 12.32
CA CYS A 448 2.26 15.37 12.70
C CYS A 448 2.00 15.77 14.18
N ARG A 449 1.33 14.91 14.94
CA ARG A 449 0.95 15.14 16.33
C ARG A 449 2.14 15.44 17.25
N HIS A 450 3.27 14.80 17.04
CA HIS A 450 4.47 15.01 17.85
C HIS A 450 5.00 16.44 17.77
N TYR A 451 4.93 17.07 16.59
CA TYR A 451 5.28 18.50 16.44
C TYR A 451 4.36 19.38 17.28
N ALA A 452 3.04 19.18 17.15
CA ALA A 452 2.06 19.94 17.90
C ALA A 452 2.22 19.77 19.42
N LEU A 453 2.42 18.55 19.90
CA LEU A 453 2.70 18.26 21.32
C LEU A 453 3.95 19.00 21.81
N ASN A 454 4.99 19.03 20.99
CA ASN A 454 6.22 19.74 21.34
C ASN A 454 6.01 21.27 21.42
N PHE A 455 5.28 21.87 20.47
CA PHE A 455 4.90 23.28 20.52
C PHE A 455 4.02 23.61 21.73
N LEU A 456 3.18 22.70 22.19
CA LEU A 456 2.39 22.80 23.40
C LEU A 456 3.21 22.63 24.69
N GLY A 457 4.52 22.36 24.60
CA GLY A 457 5.41 22.09 25.74
C GLY A 457 5.23 20.69 26.35
N LYS A 458 4.57 19.77 25.65
CA LYS A 458 4.33 18.38 26.05
C LYS A 458 5.36 17.43 25.43
N SER A 459 6.64 17.77 25.57
CA SER A 459 7.73 17.07 24.87
C SER A 459 7.85 15.60 25.25
N ASP A 460 7.49 15.20 26.49
CA ASP A 460 7.49 13.79 26.89
C ASP A 460 6.39 13.00 26.16
N GLU A 461 5.18 13.58 26.01
CA GLU A 461 4.09 12.96 25.23
C GLU A 461 4.46 12.88 23.74
N ALA A 462 5.17 13.88 23.21
CA ALA A 462 5.69 13.86 21.85
C ALA A 462 6.69 12.72 21.64
N LEU A 463 7.59 12.52 22.58
CA LEU A 463 8.57 11.43 22.54
C LEU A 463 7.91 10.04 22.59
N GLU A 464 6.93 9.85 23.47
CA GLU A 464 6.15 8.61 23.52
C GLU A 464 5.40 8.34 22.18
N TRP A 465 4.90 9.41 21.55
CA TRP A 465 4.23 9.29 20.26
C TRP A 465 5.19 8.87 19.15
N MET A 466 6.36 9.50 19.06
CA MET A 466 7.40 9.12 18.11
C MET A 466 7.91 7.69 18.31
N GLN A 467 8.04 7.24 19.57
CA GLN A 467 8.40 5.86 19.86
C GLN A 467 7.38 4.87 19.31
N LYS A 468 6.07 5.15 19.43
CA LYS A 468 5.03 4.31 18.84
C LYS A 468 5.09 4.27 17.31
N ILE A 469 5.38 5.41 16.66
CA ILE A 469 5.58 5.44 15.19
C ILE A 469 6.77 4.57 14.81
N LEU A 470 7.91 4.70 15.50
CA LEU A 470 9.10 3.91 15.24
C LEU A 470 8.97 2.41 15.61
N GLU A 471 8.04 2.04 16.50
CA GLU A 471 7.69 0.64 16.74
C GLU A 471 6.93 0.02 15.54
N LEU A 472 6.12 0.82 14.83
CA LEU A 472 5.39 0.39 13.65
C LEU A 472 6.28 0.33 12.41
N ASP A 473 7.10 1.36 12.23
CA ASP A 473 8.06 1.45 11.11
C ASP A 473 9.47 1.84 11.60
N PRO A 474 10.25 0.88 12.09
CA PRO A 474 11.59 1.14 12.62
C PRO A 474 12.63 1.46 11.55
N ASN A 475 12.29 1.31 10.27
CA ASN A 475 13.20 1.55 9.17
C ASN A 475 12.99 2.89 8.47
N ASN A 476 11.95 3.64 8.79
CA ASN A 476 11.67 4.92 8.17
C ASN A 476 12.73 5.98 8.52
N PRO A 477 13.48 6.48 7.54
CA PRO A 477 14.56 7.44 7.78
C PRO A 477 14.05 8.81 8.24
N GLY A 478 12.87 9.24 7.73
CA GLY A 478 12.23 10.50 8.12
C GLY A 478 11.77 10.49 9.58
N CYS A 479 11.19 9.39 10.06
CA CYS A 479 10.77 9.27 11.45
C CYS A 479 11.97 9.30 12.43
N TRP A 480 13.12 8.77 12.05
CA TRP A 480 14.35 8.91 12.83
C TRP A 480 14.89 10.33 12.79
N TYR A 481 14.71 11.04 11.66
CA TYR A 481 15.05 12.46 11.57
C TYR A 481 14.16 13.30 12.49
N ASP A 482 12.85 13.09 12.46
CA ASP A 482 11.90 13.76 13.36
C ASP A 482 12.20 13.49 14.83
N MET A 483 12.58 12.25 15.16
CA MET A 483 13.07 11.92 16.50
C MET A 483 14.32 12.72 16.88
N ALA A 484 15.27 12.89 15.96
CA ALA A 484 16.48 13.68 16.21
C ALA A 484 16.15 15.16 16.45
N CYS A 485 15.23 15.74 15.67
CA CYS A 485 14.75 17.11 15.83
C CYS A 485 14.06 17.30 17.18
N LEU A 486 13.16 16.40 17.56
CA LEU A 486 12.50 16.43 18.87
C LEU A 486 13.50 16.36 20.03
N LEU A 487 14.45 15.43 19.98
CA LEU A 487 15.49 15.27 21.00
C LEU A 487 16.40 16.51 21.09
N SER A 488 16.74 17.12 19.95
CA SER A 488 17.48 18.38 19.90
C SER A 488 16.74 19.49 20.65
N ARG A 489 15.47 19.70 20.35
CA ARG A 489 14.63 20.71 21.02
C ARG A 489 14.46 20.45 22.53
N MET A 490 14.51 19.19 22.96
CA MET A 490 14.52 18.80 24.37
C MET A 490 15.89 19.00 25.04
N GLY A 491 16.93 19.41 24.30
CA GLY A 491 18.31 19.53 24.80
C GLY A 491 19.03 18.20 25.05
N LYS A 492 18.48 17.09 24.56
CA LYS A 492 19.07 15.75 24.63
C LYS A 492 20.05 15.53 23.46
N CYS A 493 21.12 16.33 23.45
CA CYS A 493 22.00 16.47 22.30
C CYS A 493 22.67 15.18 21.85
N ASP A 494 23.12 14.32 22.79
CA ASP A 494 23.78 13.06 22.44
C ASP A 494 22.80 12.06 21.80
N GLU A 495 21.58 12.00 22.34
CA GLU A 495 20.50 11.16 21.80
C GLU A 495 20.05 11.67 20.41
N SER A 496 20.00 12.99 20.22
CA SER A 496 19.67 13.62 18.93
C SER A 496 20.67 13.23 17.83
N VAL A 497 21.99 13.38 18.09
CA VAL A 497 23.03 12.99 17.12
C VAL A 497 22.98 11.48 16.83
N ALA A 498 22.70 10.65 17.83
CA ALA A 498 22.54 9.21 17.63
C ALA A 498 21.31 8.86 16.77
N ALA A 499 20.18 9.54 17.00
CA ALA A 499 18.98 9.36 16.18
C ALA A 499 19.21 9.83 14.73
N LEU A 500 19.93 10.95 14.54
CA LEU A 500 20.29 11.44 13.22
C LEU A 500 21.22 10.47 12.47
N ARG A 501 22.19 9.85 13.18
CA ARG A 501 23.01 8.77 12.59
C ARG A 501 22.14 7.62 12.11
N THR A 502 21.18 7.18 12.94
CA THR A 502 20.25 6.11 12.57
C THR A 502 19.42 6.51 11.35
N SER A 503 18.95 7.75 11.27
CA SER A 503 18.24 8.29 10.10
C SER A 503 19.08 8.16 8.82
N PHE A 504 20.36 8.54 8.86
CA PHE A 504 21.27 8.41 7.72
C PHE A 504 21.58 6.95 7.37
N GLU A 505 21.80 6.08 8.36
CA GLU A 505 21.98 4.64 8.15
C GLU A 505 20.78 3.99 7.46
N LYS A 506 19.59 4.58 7.66
CA LYS A 506 18.35 4.14 7.02
C LYS A 506 18.04 4.84 5.69
N GLY A 507 18.90 5.73 5.21
CA GLY A 507 18.79 6.31 3.89
C GLY A 507 18.38 7.77 3.81
N TYR A 508 18.20 8.50 4.91
CA TYR A 508 17.92 9.95 4.85
C TYR A 508 19.07 10.70 4.21
N ARG A 509 18.78 11.54 3.19
CA ARG A 509 19.80 12.23 2.39
C ARG A 509 19.51 13.71 2.12
N SER A 510 18.49 14.30 2.77
CA SER A 510 18.09 15.70 2.54
C SER A 510 18.99 16.69 3.29
N PHE A 511 20.28 16.75 2.94
CA PHE A 511 21.26 17.63 3.59
C PHE A 511 20.92 19.13 3.49
N PRO A 512 20.38 19.66 2.36
CA PRO A 512 19.96 21.04 2.29
C PRO A 512 18.89 21.40 3.32
N HIS A 513 18.00 20.46 3.64
CA HIS A 513 17.01 20.65 4.70
C HIS A 513 17.68 20.70 6.08
N ILE A 514 18.59 19.78 6.37
CA ILE A 514 19.31 19.69 7.65
C ILE A 514 20.10 20.97 7.94
N GLU A 515 20.71 21.56 6.91
CA GLU A 515 21.51 22.78 7.06
C GLU A 515 20.71 23.97 7.55
N HIS A 516 19.42 24.02 7.25
CA HIS A 516 18.54 25.15 7.54
C HIS A 516 17.45 24.85 8.59
N ASP A 517 17.39 23.62 9.09
CA ASP A 517 16.37 23.21 10.06
C ASP A 517 16.72 23.71 11.47
N ASN A 518 15.96 24.69 11.96
CA ASN A 518 16.12 25.30 13.27
C ASN A 518 15.92 24.31 14.43
N ASP A 519 15.26 23.18 14.20
CA ASP A 519 15.06 22.15 15.22
C ASP A 519 16.38 21.48 15.65
N LEU A 520 17.41 21.55 14.79
CA LEU A 520 18.74 21.04 15.04
C LEU A 520 19.74 22.07 15.59
N ASP A 521 19.33 23.29 15.87
CA ASP A 521 20.23 24.36 16.31
C ASP A 521 21.02 24.02 17.59
N THR A 522 20.45 23.23 18.49
CA THR A 522 21.14 22.85 19.75
C THR A 522 22.32 21.89 19.50
N VAL A 523 22.35 21.20 18.38
CA VAL A 523 23.39 20.22 18.02
C VAL A 523 24.28 20.68 16.86
N ARG A 524 23.87 21.69 16.09
CA ARG A 524 24.52 22.13 14.84
C ARG A 524 26.01 22.47 15.03
N ASP A 525 26.39 23.12 16.11
CA ASP A 525 27.76 23.53 16.39
C ASP A 525 28.65 22.44 16.98
N ARG A 526 28.12 21.27 17.30
CA ARG A 526 28.87 20.16 17.88
C ARG A 526 29.80 19.50 16.85
N GLU A 527 30.98 19.09 17.29
CA GLU A 527 31.97 18.44 16.44
C GLU A 527 31.51 17.06 15.94
N ASP A 528 30.76 16.29 16.77
CA ASP A 528 30.20 14.99 16.37
C ASP A 528 29.06 15.13 15.34
N PHE A 529 28.24 16.19 15.43
CA PHE A 529 27.24 16.51 14.40
C PHE A 529 27.94 16.87 13.07
N LYS A 530 28.91 17.77 13.08
CA LYS A 530 29.67 18.17 11.87
C LYS A 530 30.35 16.98 11.22
N ALA A 531 31.00 16.13 12.02
CA ALA A 531 31.64 14.91 11.52
C ALA A 531 30.64 13.96 10.89
N LEU A 532 29.45 13.81 11.49
CA LEU A 532 28.36 12.99 10.96
C LEU A 532 27.85 13.52 9.61
N ILE A 533 27.61 14.82 9.50
CA ILE A 533 27.18 15.44 8.25
C ILE A 533 28.23 15.24 7.15
N GLN A 534 29.52 15.44 7.47
CA GLN A 534 30.60 15.22 6.49
C GLN A 534 30.66 13.77 6.03
N GLU A 535 30.63 12.79 6.96
CA GLU A 535 30.67 11.36 6.66
C GLU A 535 29.59 10.96 5.64
N TYR A 536 28.35 11.32 5.90
CA TYR A 536 27.23 10.91 5.03
C TYR A 536 27.08 11.77 3.77
N SER A 537 27.55 13.01 3.76
CA SER A 537 27.66 13.80 2.54
C SER A 537 28.66 13.18 1.56
N GLU A 538 29.77 12.64 2.05
CA GLU A 538 30.74 11.91 1.22
C GLU A 538 30.16 10.62 0.66
N ILE A 539 29.39 9.86 1.47
CA ILE A 539 28.67 8.66 1.02
C ILE A 539 27.67 9.02 -0.10
N LEU A 540 26.89 10.08 0.08
CA LEU A 540 25.93 10.52 -0.93
C LEU A 540 26.60 10.90 -2.25
N LEU A 541 27.75 11.56 -2.18
CA LEU A 541 28.54 11.89 -3.38
C LEU A 541 29.03 10.63 -4.11
N GLU A 542 29.42 9.59 -3.37
CA GLU A 542 29.81 8.31 -3.96
C GLU A 542 28.62 7.59 -4.60
N GLU A 543 27.45 7.60 -3.95
CA GLU A 543 26.19 7.05 -4.46
C GLU A 543 25.80 7.73 -5.79
N ARG A 544 25.80 9.07 -5.84
CA ARG A 544 25.53 9.86 -7.06
C ARG A 544 26.56 9.59 -8.16
N GLY A 545 27.85 9.44 -7.79
CA GLY A 545 28.92 9.16 -8.73
C GLY A 545 28.79 7.81 -9.43
N LYS A 546 28.25 6.79 -8.77
CA LYS A 546 27.95 5.48 -9.38
C LYS A 546 26.90 5.62 -10.49
N ILE A 547 25.80 6.31 -10.21
CA ILE A 547 24.71 6.52 -11.17
C ILE A 547 25.20 7.31 -12.39
N SER A 548 25.95 8.40 -12.17
CA SER A 548 26.47 9.21 -13.26
C SER A 548 27.44 8.44 -14.18
N ASN A 549 28.15 7.44 -13.65
CA ASN A 549 29.04 6.59 -14.44
C ASN A 549 28.29 5.49 -15.21
N GLU A 550 27.17 4.98 -14.70
CA GLU A 550 26.34 3.97 -15.39
C GLU A 550 25.54 4.58 -16.55
N THR A 551 25.15 5.85 -16.43
CA THR A 551 24.49 6.59 -17.52
C THR A 551 25.44 7.11 -18.58
N SER A 552 26.78 6.97 -18.42
CA SER A 552 27.83 7.52 -19.28
C SER A 552 28.63 6.48 -20.09
N ASP A 553 28.01 5.36 -20.48
CA ASP A 553 28.69 4.39 -21.39
C ASP A 553 28.76 4.85 -22.85
N ASP A 554 28.42 6.11 -23.11
CA ASP A 554 28.76 6.77 -24.36
C ASP A 554 30.12 7.46 -24.23
N GLU A 555 31.06 7.06 -25.11
CA GLU A 555 32.40 7.50 -25.35
C GLU A 555 32.81 8.82 -24.65
N LYS A 556 33.96 8.82 -23.96
CA LYS A 556 34.64 10.05 -23.51
C LYS A 556 34.84 11.00 -24.69
N VAL A 557 33.82 11.78 -25.01
CA VAL A 557 33.94 12.91 -25.91
C VAL A 557 34.66 14.02 -25.14
N VAL A 558 35.92 14.17 -25.35
CA VAL A 558 36.67 15.38 -24.99
C VAL A 558 36.11 16.50 -25.86
N SER A 559 35.17 17.27 -25.32
CA SER A 559 34.63 18.45 -26.00
C SER A 559 35.52 19.63 -25.69
N GLU A 560 36.09 20.26 -26.71
CA GLU A 560 36.62 21.61 -26.56
C GLU A 560 35.45 22.56 -26.29
N ILE A 561 35.39 23.11 -25.08
CA ILE A 561 34.31 24.04 -24.67
C ILE A 561 34.74 25.44 -25.08
N GLY A 562 34.10 26.00 -26.09
CA GLY A 562 34.24 27.39 -26.46
C GLY A 562 33.66 28.33 -25.40
N MET A 563 34.49 29.06 -24.68
CA MET A 563 34.06 30.08 -23.72
C MET A 563 33.76 31.42 -24.42
N LYS A 564 32.59 32.00 -24.10
CA LYS A 564 32.24 33.34 -24.63
C LYS A 564 32.51 34.38 -23.57
N LYS A 565 33.46 35.29 -23.86
CA LYS A 565 33.78 36.41 -22.97
C LYS A 565 32.61 37.39 -22.88
N MET A 566 32.18 37.67 -21.66
CA MET A 566 31.12 38.63 -21.34
C MET A 566 31.71 39.99 -20.96
N TYR A 567 30.86 41.00 -20.94
CA TYR A 567 31.23 42.37 -20.47
C TYR A 567 31.57 42.29 -18.98
N GLY A 568 32.72 42.76 -18.56
CA GLY A 568 33.17 42.75 -17.16
C GLY A 568 34.23 41.71 -16.82
N GLY A 569 34.67 40.88 -17.77
CA GLY A 569 35.74 39.90 -17.54
C GLY A 569 35.27 38.48 -17.24
N ALA A 570 33.97 38.27 -17.10
CA ALA A 570 33.38 36.96 -16.93
C ALA A 570 33.30 36.16 -18.24
N TYR A 571 33.27 34.85 -18.13
CA TYR A 571 33.11 33.94 -19.27
C TYR A 571 31.82 33.12 -19.13
N GLU A 572 31.01 33.13 -20.17
CA GLU A 572 29.87 32.21 -20.29
C GLU A 572 30.39 30.89 -20.87
N VAL A 573 30.19 29.81 -20.15
CA VAL A 573 30.55 28.47 -20.58
C VAL A 573 29.26 27.71 -20.86
N PRO A 574 28.94 27.43 -22.12
CA PRO A 574 27.84 26.50 -22.40
C PRO A 574 28.32 25.11 -22.00
N CYS A 575 27.62 24.48 -21.06
CA CYS A 575 27.83 23.09 -20.70
C CYS A 575 26.51 22.32 -20.84
N SER A 576 26.64 21.06 -21.07
CA SER A 576 25.50 20.13 -21.05
C SER A 576 25.77 19.06 -20.00
N VAL A 577 24.88 18.91 -19.05
CA VAL A 577 24.89 17.79 -18.12
C VAL A 577 23.74 16.88 -18.53
N ASN A 578 24.05 15.67 -18.94
CA ASN A 578 23.06 14.69 -19.41
C ASN A 578 22.13 15.22 -20.53
N GLY A 579 22.73 15.96 -21.52
CA GLY A 579 22.00 16.48 -22.66
C GLY A 579 21.25 17.79 -22.45
N LEU A 580 21.11 18.28 -21.20
CA LEU A 580 20.46 19.56 -20.90
C LEU A 580 21.47 20.71 -21.04
N PRO A 581 21.19 21.73 -21.89
CA PRO A 581 22.10 22.86 -22.06
C PRO A 581 22.07 23.76 -20.81
N LEU A 582 23.20 23.89 -20.15
CA LEU A 582 23.42 24.80 -19.03
C LEU A 582 24.34 25.94 -19.45
N LYS A 583 24.17 27.07 -18.78
CA LYS A 583 25.09 28.22 -18.94
C LYS A 583 25.71 28.51 -17.59
N MET A 584 26.98 28.21 -17.46
CA MET A 584 27.78 28.62 -16.31
C MET A 584 28.45 29.95 -16.57
N ILE A 585 28.50 30.84 -15.60
CA ILE A 585 29.21 32.11 -15.67
C ILE A 585 30.45 32.00 -14.78
N PHE A 586 31.63 32.10 -15.40
CA PHE A 586 32.89 32.19 -14.69
C PHE A 586 33.34 33.65 -14.68
N ASP A 587 33.43 34.26 -13.51
CA ASP A 587 33.99 35.59 -13.33
C ASP A 587 35.44 35.47 -12.86
N THR A 588 36.40 35.78 -13.77
CA THR A 588 37.83 35.74 -13.46
C THR A 588 38.33 36.92 -12.62
N GLY A 589 37.44 37.87 -12.33
CA GLY A 589 37.73 39.05 -11.51
C GLY A 589 37.18 38.96 -10.09
N ALA A 590 36.31 37.99 -9.81
CA ALA A 590 35.83 37.73 -8.47
C ALA A 590 36.84 36.89 -7.70
N SER A 591 37.21 37.33 -6.52
CA SER A 591 38.07 36.57 -5.61
C SER A 591 37.40 35.31 -5.05
N ASP A 592 36.07 35.15 -5.28
CA ASP A 592 35.28 34.04 -4.79
C ASP A 592 34.30 33.56 -5.88
N VAL A 593 34.62 32.40 -6.48
CA VAL A 593 33.61 31.63 -7.23
C VAL A 593 32.90 30.75 -6.21
N THR A 594 31.74 31.15 -5.79
CA THR A 594 30.88 30.33 -4.92
C THR A 594 30.16 29.26 -5.73
N ILE A 595 30.87 28.16 -5.99
CA ILE A 595 30.23 26.87 -6.20
C ILE A 595 30.07 26.27 -4.80
N SER A 596 28.96 25.60 -4.49
CA SER A 596 28.89 24.91 -3.19
C SER A 596 30.09 23.99 -3.05
N SER A 597 30.64 23.83 -1.85
CA SER A 597 31.80 22.95 -1.61
C SER A 597 31.56 21.51 -2.08
N VAL A 598 30.31 21.12 -2.11
CA VAL A 598 29.82 19.82 -2.57
C VAL A 598 29.96 19.68 -4.09
N GLU A 599 29.50 20.68 -4.86
CA GLU A 599 29.61 20.68 -6.31
C GLU A 599 31.05 20.83 -6.77
N ALA A 600 31.85 21.67 -6.13
CA ALA A 600 33.27 21.83 -6.44
C ALA A 600 34.06 20.54 -6.18
N SER A 601 33.81 19.86 -5.07
CA SER A 601 34.45 18.58 -4.75
C SER A 601 34.05 17.48 -5.74
N PHE A 602 32.79 17.44 -6.16
CA PHE A 602 32.29 16.52 -7.18
C PHE A 602 33.01 16.76 -8.54
N MET A 603 33.11 18.01 -8.97
CA MET A 603 33.74 18.38 -10.25
C MET A 603 35.24 18.09 -10.25
N LEU A 604 35.93 18.32 -9.12
CA LEU A 604 37.36 17.98 -8.96
C LEU A 604 37.59 16.47 -8.93
N LYS A 605 36.79 15.72 -8.17
CA LYS A 605 36.93 14.27 -7.97
C LYS A 605 36.66 13.48 -9.26
N ASN A 606 35.80 14.01 -10.15
CA ASN A 606 35.42 13.36 -11.40
C ASN A 606 36.15 13.94 -12.63
N GLY A 607 37.17 14.79 -12.43
CA GLY A 607 37.99 15.33 -13.50
C GLY A 607 37.30 16.38 -14.37
N TYR A 608 36.17 16.94 -13.93
CA TYR A 608 35.50 18.06 -14.60
C TYR A 608 36.14 19.43 -14.30
N LEU A 609 36.95 19.51 -13.23
CA LEU A 609 37.86 20.61 -12.94
C LEU A 609 39.27 20.04 -12.73
N THR A 610 40.29 20.67 -13.28
CA THR A 610 41.70 20.39 -12.97
C THR A 610 42.23 21.53 -12.11
N GLU A 611 42.95 21.19 -11.02
CA GLU A 611 43.76 22.17 -10.31
C GLU A 611 44.87 22.71 -11.27
N ASN A 612 44.76 23.95 -11.64
CA ASN A 612 45.86 24.73 -12.22
C ASN A 612 46.12 25.95 -11.37
#